data_319f99f4e594d6c1ac90e0880c004e39
#
_entry.id   319f99f4e594d6c1ac90e0880c004e39
#
_cell.length_a   1.000
_cell.length_b   1.000
_cell.length_c   1.000
_cell.angle_alpha   90.00
_cell.angle_beta   90.00
_cell.angle_gamma   90.00
#
_symmetry.space_group_name_H-M   'P 1'
#
loop_
_entity.id
_entity.type
_entity.pdbx_description
1 polymer ?
#
loop_
_entity_poly.entity_id
_entity_poly.type
_entity_poly.pdbx_seq_one_letter_code
_entity_poly.pdbx_strand_id
1 'polypeptide(L)'
;MIRFVKDVFQALWKTVNFLRRACVNLVFLMILGLMLGTAAFLFHTPEVPEGAILLVPLEGSVVESGASAAKRVSLTRLMAGTTEQTQLRDVIEAIDRAAKDKRISGLLMRLDDLQSIGMASIHEIGLAMDRYKATGRRITVWSGGFSQRQYAVAAHASDVYLHPMGQVLLTGIGSSRLYWGELLKKAGVTVHVFKAGAYKTFPEAYVRSGPSAESLKADHAWMDDAWAQMQDSIQMARGLLPGAVSGVIESLPKLLKDSGGDLSAVALKANLVDGLKTRDEVNNLLLERQGGKKGDLPKTIDYRDYLAALTETDTVGKYVAVVTLEGEIRDGESGVSGVGDRTMASDIRTVRQDPNAAALVLRVNSPGGSAVASEMIRRELELVREAGKPVIVSMGDYAASGGYWVSLAADKIVADPVTVTGSIGVFGMMPTFEKSLEKLSVGTGGVSTTWLAKARDATQPMDPRFEEVMSLTVDRTYRNFIHLVAEARKLPQDRVAELAQGRVYTGRQAKTLGLVDELGGLETAITLAKQKAGLPAAAEALWVEPPMSMTDVWSRAFISKTSGMPGIRWSSQRSITVRGPMSSRSSM
;
A
#
# COMPACT_ATOMS: atom_id res chain seq x y z
N MET A 1 -33.65 -4.55 74.66
CA MET A 1 -33.90 -4.11 73.23
C MET A 1 -32.66 -3.45 72.57
N ILE A 2 -32.03 -2.43 73.15
CA ILE A 2 -30.90 -1.71 72.59
C ILE A 2 -29.67 -2.62 72.37
N ARG A 3 -29.32 -3.54 73.27
CA ARG A 3 -28.19 -4.48 73.05
C ARG A 3 -28.45 -5.44 71.89
N PHE A 4 -29.63 -5.99 71.79
CA PHE A 4 -30.00 -6.89 70.66
C PHE A 4 -29.89 -6.21 69.28
N VAL A 5 -30.39 -4.98 69.20
CA VAL A 5 -30.28 -4.18 67.93
C VAL A 5 -28.82 -3.92 67.58
N LYS A 6 -27.98 -3.63 68.59
CA LYS A 6 -26.53 -3.40 68.37
C LYS A 6 -25.82 -4.68 67.89
N ASP A 7 -26.13 -5.82 68.43
CA ASP A 7 -25.51 -7.09 68.04
C ASP A 7 -25.93 -7.53 66.64
N VAL A 8 -27.20 -7.32 66.27
CA VAL A 8 -27.72 -7.57 64.94
C VAL A 8 -27.01 -6.62 63.91
N PHE A 9 -26.88 -5.36 64.27
CA PHE A 9 -26.20 -4.39 63.39
C PHE A 9 -24.70 -4.71 63.18
N GLN A 10 -24.02 -5.17 64.25
CA GLN A 10 -22.64 -5.62 64.17
C GLN A 10 -22.47 -6.88 63.31
N ALA A 11 -23.40 -7.85 63.48
CA ALA A 11 -23.38 -9.05 62.62
C ALA A 11 -23.62 -8.73 61.16
N LEU A 12 -24.59 -7.88 60.85
CA LEU A 12 -24.87 -7.41 59.49
C LEU A 12 -23.67 -6.69 58.90
N TRP A 13 -23.04 -5.80 59.66
CA TRP A 13 -21.84 -5.08 59.23
C TRP A 13 -20.65 -6.01 58.93
N LYS A 14 -20.43 -7.02 59.77
CA LYS A 14 -19.39 -8.03 59.52
C LYS A 14 -19.67 -8.82 58.24
N THR A 15 -20.92 -9.21 58.01
CA THR A 15 -21.32 -9.94 56.79
C THR A 15 -21.15 -9.09 55.53
N VAL A 16 -21.61 -7.85 55.56
CA VAL A 16 -21.45 -6.91 54.43
C VAL A 16 -19.96 -6.66 54.13
N ASN A 17 -19.15 -6.47 55.17
CA ASN A 17 -17.71 -6.23 54.99
C ASN A 17 -16.96 -7.48 54.50
N PHE A 18 -17.38 -8.68 54.91
CA PHE A 18 -16.88 -9.94 54.35
C PHE A 18 -17.21 -10.07 52.87
N LEU A 19 -18.49 -9.87 52.49
CA LEU A 19 -18.92 -9.90 51.08
C LEU A 19 -18.18 -8.88 50.21
N ARG A 20 -18.04 -7.66 50.71
CA ARG A 20 -17.26 -6.63 50.00
C ARG A 20 -15.81 -7.08 49.74
N ARG A 21 -15.13 -7.63 50.79
CA ARG A 21 -13.74 -8.13 50.62
C ARG A 21 -13.69 -9.31 49.68
N ALA A 22 -14.64 -10.23 49.74
CA ALA A 22 -14.73 -11.37 48.84
C ALA A 22 -14.90 -10.92 47.38
N CYS A 23 -15.80 -9.95 47.11
CA CYS A 23 -15.98 -9.37 45.76
C CYS A 23 -14.73 -8.66 45.27
N VAL A 24 -14.08 -7.83 46.10
CA VAL A 24 -12.85 -7.12 45.71
C VAL A 24 -11.72 -8.12 45.41
N ASN A 25 -11.53 -9.15 46.22
CA ASN A 25 -10.53 -10.19 45.97
C ASN A 25 -10.84 -11.00 44.71
N LEU A 26 -12.11 -11.32 44.44
CA LEU A 26 -12.53 -12.01 43.23
C LEU A 26 -12.21 -11.18 41.98
N VAL A 27 -12.54 -9.88 41.98
CA VAL A 27 -12.22 -8.95 40.91
C VAL A 27 -10.70 -8.83 40.71
N PHE A 28 -9.95 -8.72 41.80
CA PHE A 28 -8.49 -8.69 41.75
C PHE A 28 -7.90 -9.97 41.13
N LEU A 29 -8.36 -11.16 41.55
CA LEU A 29 -7.94 -12.44 41.03
C LEU A 29 -8.32 -12.59 39.54
N MET A 30 -9.48 -12.07 39.14
CA MET A 30 -9.92 -12.06 37.73
C MET A 30 -9.03 -11.16 36.87
N ILE A 31 -8.70 -9.97 37.37
CA ILE A 31 -7.75 -9.04 36.68
C ILE A 31 -6.36 -9.66 36.64
N LEU A 32 -5.86 -10.23 37.73
CA LEU A 32 -4.55 -10.90 37.76
C LEU A 32 -4.53 -12.11 36.84
N GLY A 33 -5.55 -12.94 36.82
CA GLY A 33 -5.71 -14.06 35.90
C GLY A 33 -5.73 -13.61 34.42
N LEU A 34 -6.44 -12.51 34.15
CA LEU A 34 -6.46 -11.89 32.83
C LEU A 34 -5.06 -11.35 32.44
N MET A 35 -4.36 -10.67 33.37
CA MET A 35 -3.01 -10.17 33.13
C MET A 35 -2.00 -11.31 32.93
N LEU A 36 -2.04 -12.37 33.73
CA LEU A 36 -1.17 -13.53 33.57
C LEU A 36 -1.51 -14.32 32.30
N GLY A 37 -2.77 -14.47 31.96
CA GLY A 37 -3.22 -15.10 30.73
C GLY A 37 -2.80 -14.31 29.49
N THR A 38 -2.94 -12.98 29.53
CA THR A 38 -2.44 -12.10 28.47
C THR A 38 -0.92 -12.09 28.39
N ALA A 39 -0.20 -12.10 29.50
CA ALA A 39 1.26 -12.21 29.48
C ALA A 39 1.71 -13.56 28.88
N ALA A 40 1.18 -14.69 29.35
CA ALA A 40 1.47 -16.00 28.77
C ALA A 40 1.13 -16.07 27.27
N PHE A 41 0.08 -15.39 26.87
CA PHE A 41 -0.35 -15.25 25.48
C PHE A 41 0.62 -14.39 24.63
N LEU A 42 1.13 -13.29 25.17
CA LEU A 42 2.03 -12.37 24.49
C LEU A 42 3.45 -12.94 24.32
N PHE A 43 3.88 -13.77 25.28
CA PHE A 43 5.23 -14.37 25.26
C PHE A 43 5.27 -15.78 24.65
N HIS A 44 4.15 -16.27 24.10
CA HIS A 44 4.14 -17.55 23.40
C HIS A 44 4.71 -17.36 21.97
N THR A 45 5.93 -17.85 21.76
CA THR A 45 6.51 -17.95 20.41
C THR A 45 5.90 -19.14 19.68
N PRO A 46 5.32 -18.95 18.49
CA PRO A 46 4.80 -20.07 17.71
C PRO A 46 5.93 -21.04 17.33
N GLU A 47 5.64 -22.33 17.30
CA GLU A 47 6.58 -23.32 16.77
C GLU A 47 6.31 -23.58 15.28
N VAL A 48 7.38 -23.73 14.49
CA VAL A 48 7.29 -24.11 13.08
C VAL A 48 7.19 -25.63 12.97
N PRO A 49 6.02 -26.20 12.59
CA PRO A 49 5.87 -27.64 12.48
C PRO A 49 6.74 -28.20 11.34
N GLU A 50 7.33 -29.39 11.54
CA GLU A 50 8.05 -30.10 10.49
C GLU A 50 7.12 -30.48 9.32
N GLY A 51 7.57 -30.20 8.09
CA GLY A 51 6.80 -30.43 6.87
C GLY A 51 5.61 -29.50 6.67
N ALA A 52 5.54 -28.36 7.41
CA ALA A 52 4.45 -27.41 7.27
C ALA A 52 4.43 -26.73 5.89
N ILE A 53 3.25 -26.35 5.45
CA ILE A 53 3.04 -25.44 4.31
C ILE A 53 2.94 -24.02 4.86
N LEU A 54 3.74 -23.12 4.32
CA LEU A 54 3.62 -21.69 4.65
C LEU A 54 2.34 -21.14 4.03
N LEU A 55 1.41 -20.70 4.87
CA LEU A 55 0.18 -20.03 4.44
C LEU A 55 0.44 -18.52 4.34
N VAL A 56 0.23 -17.97 3.15
CA VAL A 56 0.42 -16.52 2.87
C VAL A 56 -0.92 -15.94 2.41
N PRO A 57 -1.78 -15.51 3.33
CA PRO A 57 -2.99 -14.77 2.97
C PRO A 57 -2.61 -13.31 2.66
N LEU A 58 -3.00 -12.83 1.47
CA LEU A 58 -3.00 -11.41 1.15
C LEU A 58 -4.39 -10.86 1.43
N GLU A 59 -4.51 -10.02 2.44
CA GLU A 59 -5.78 -9.51 2.97
C GLU A 59 -5.80 -7.98 2.89
N GLY A 60 -6.93 -7.43 2.48
CA GLY A 60 -7.12 -5.98 2.36
C GLY A 60 -6.19 -5.32 1.33
N SER A 61 -5.52 -4.26 1.72
CA SER A 61 -4.57 -3.55 0.86
C SER A 61 -3.12 -3.95 1.17
N VAL A 62 -2.33 -4.24 0.13
CA VAL A 62 -0.88 -4.40 0.28
C VAL A 62 -0.24 -3.03 0.39
N VAL A 63 0.55 -2.82 1.45
CA VAL A 63 1.19 -1.54 1.82
C VAL A 63 2.68 -1.73 2.10
N GLU A 64 3.46 -0.65 1.95
CA GLU A 64 4.90 -0.66 2.24
C GLU A 64 5.19 -0.62 3.74
N SER A 65 4.42 0.16 4.49
CA SER A 65 4.58 0.29 5.93
C SER A 65 3.29 -0.01 6.68
N GLY A 66 3.33 -0.96 7.61
CA GLY A 66 2.23 -1.21 8.53
C GLY A 66 2.05 -0.10 9.60
N ALA A 67 2.98 0.85 9.71
CA ALA A 67 2.99 1.88 10.73
C ALA A 67 1.89 2.92 10.57
N SER A 68 1.49 3.26 9.36
CA SER A 68 0.35 4.17 9.13
C SER A 68 -0.98 3.53 9.56
N ALA A 69 -1.08 2.21 9.55
CA ALA A 69 -2.25 1.46 10.02
C ALA A 69 -2.21 1.17 11.53
N ALA A 70 -1.02 0.90 12.09
CA ALA A 70 -0.84 0.54 13.49
C ALA A 70 -0.95 1.76 14.44
N LYS A 71 -0.61 2.96 13.99
CA LYS A 71 -0.58 4.16 14.85
C LYS A 71 -1.93 4.61 15.41
N ARG A 72 -3.07 4.08 14.93
CA ARG A 72 -4.39 4.43 15.46
C ARG A 72 -5.37 3.27 15.38
N VAL A 73 -5.15 2.24 16.17
CA VAL A 73 -6.29 1.42 16.60
C VAL A 73 -7.03 2.23 17.66
N SER A 74 -7.87 3.16 17.22
CA SER A 74 -8.85 3.75 18.11
C SER A 74 -10.04 2.77 18.20
N LEU A 75 -10.70 2.76 19.34
CA LEU A 75 -11.94 1.99 19.57
C LEU A 75 -12.99 2.23 18.47
N THR A 76 -12.97 3.43 17.86
CA THR A 76 -13.77 3.82 16.69
C THR A 76 -13.43 3.04 15.41
N ARG A 77 -12.19 2.63 15.18
CA ARG A 77 -11.81 1.78 14.04
C ARG A 77 -12.18 0.32 14.26
N LEU A 78 -12.04 -0.18 15.49
CA LEU A 78 -12.52 -1.51 15.85
C LEU A 78 -14.04 -1.65 15.63
N MET A 79 -14.79 -0.57 15.87
CA MET A 79 -16.24 -0.50 15.63
C MET A 79 -16.61 -0.22 14.17
N ALA A 80 -15.71 0.36 13.36
CA ALA A 80 -15.94 0.72 11.96
C ALA A 80 -15.54 -0.36 10.93
N GLY A 81 -15.05 -1.53 11.38
CA GLY A 81 -14.58 -2.61 10.50
C GLY A 81 -13.34 -2.16 9.71
N THR A 82 -12.16 -2.17 10.35
CA THR A 82 -10.91 -1.83 9.67
C THR A 82 -10.64 -2.76 8.50
N THR A 83 -10.36 -2.21 7.35
CA THR A 83 -9.75 -2.93 6.22
C THR A 83 -8.41 -3.50 6.72
N GLU A 84 -8.29 -4.81 6.73
CA GLU A 84 -7.03 -5.49 7.00
C GLU A 84 -5.99 -5.02 6.00
N GLN A 85 -4.73 -4.96 6.42
CA GLN A 85 -3.61 -4.57 5.56
C GLN A 85 -2.53 -5.63 5.62
N THR A 86 -1.97 -5.93 4.45
CA THR A 86 -0.84 -6.83 4.30
C THR A 86 0.42 -6.02 4.03
N GLN A 87 1.46 -6.18 4.85
CA GLN A 87 2.73 -5.50 4.64
C GLN A 87 3.58 -6.25 3.61
N LEU A 88 3.97 -5.55 2.54
CA LEU A 88 4.69 -6.14 1.40
C LEU A 88 6.01 -6.81 1.84
N ARG A 89 6.81 -6.12 2.66
CA ARG A 89 8.11 -6.65 3.11
C ARG A 89 7.97 -7.95 3.89
N ASP A 90 6.96 -8.06 4.77
CA ASP A 90 6.76 -9.25 5.60
C ASP A 90 6.41 -10.46 4.73
N VAL A 91 5.61 -10.24 3.67
CA VAL A 91 5.29 -11.28 2.69
C VAL A 91 6.55 -11.75 1.96
N ILE A 92 7.35 -10.82 1.44
CA ILE A 92 8.59 -11.14 0.72
C ILE A 92 9.58 -11.83 1.64
N GLU A 93 9.79 -11.30 2.86
CA GLU A 93 10.68 -11.88 3.85
C GLU A 93 10.27 -13.30 4.24
N ALA A 94 8.98 -13.54 4.48
CA ALA A 94 8.48 -14.88 4.81
C ALA A 94 8.74 -15.89 3.68
N ILE A 95 8.50 -15.49 2.43
CA ILE A 95 8.75 -16.33 1.25
C ILE A 95 10.25 -16.63 1.11
N ASP A 96 11.12 -15.62 1.24
CA ASP A 96 12.57 -15.77 1.07
C ASP A 96 13.22 -16.56 2.22
N ARG A 97 12.74 -16.40 3.46
CA ARG A 97 13.18 -17.24 4.60
C ARG A 97 12.68 -18.67 4.46
N ALA A 98 11.42 -18.87 4.07
CA ALA A 98 10.87 -20.20 3.82
C ALA A 98 11.60 -20.93 2.68
N ALA A 99 12.14 -20.20 1.69
CA ALA A 99 12.97 -20.77 0.64
C ALA A 99 14.24 -21.47 1.17
N LYS A 100 14.72 -21.10 2.34
CA LYS A 100 15.93 -21.65 3.00
C LYS A 100 15.59 -22.60 4.14
N ASP A 101 14.36 -22.62 4.64
CA ASP A 101 13.94 -23.42 5.79
C ASP A 101 13.46 -24.80 5.35
N LYS A 102 14.14 -25.85 5.84
CA LYS A 102 13.83 -27.25 5.52
C LYS A 102 12.52 -27.74 6.14
N ARG A 103 12.03 -27.06 7.19
CA ARG A 103 10.75 -27.38 7.84
C ARG A 103 9.56 -27.04 6.98
N ILE A 104 9.72 -26.14 5.99
CA ILE A 104 8.65 -25.72 5.09
C ILE A 104 8.66 -26.60 3.84
N SER A 105 7.58 -27.35 3.61
CA SER A 105 7.44 -28.27 2.48
C SER A 105 6.86 -27.65 1.21
N GLY A 106 6.11 -26.57 1.34
CA GLY A 106 5.43 -25.87 0.24
C GLY A 106 4.89 -24.54 0.69
N LEU A 107 4.28 -23.82 -0.24
CA LEU A 107 3.64 -22.54 0.00
C LEU A 107 2.19 -22.57 -0.52
N LEU A 108 1.25 -22.05 0.28
CA LEU A 108 -0.15 -21.83 -0.10
C LEU A 108 -0.46 -20.35 -0.02
N MET A 109 -0.71 -19.70 -1.15
CA MET A 109 -1.19 -18.31 -1.17
C MET A 109 -2.71 -18.25 -1.23
N ARG A 110 -3.28 -17.34 -0.44
CA ARG A 110 -4.70 -17.00 -0.45
C ARG A 110 -4.87 -15.56 -0.91
N LEU A 111 -5.68 -15.36 -1.93
CA LEU A 111 -5.86 -14.05 -2.57
C LEU A 111 -7.32 -13.57 -2.54
N ASP A 112 -8.25 -14.36 -1.97
CA ASP A 112 -9.69 -14.07 -2.00
C ASP A 112 -10.02 -12.74 -1.31
N ASP A 113 -9.31 -12.41 -0.24
CA ASP A 113 -9.52 -11.22 0.58
C ASP A 113 -8.66 -10.02 0.15
N LEU A 114 -7.84 -10.17 -0.91
CA LEU A 114 -7.02 -9.09 -1.46
C LEU A 114 -7.89 -8.04 -2.14
N GLN A 115 -7.92 -6.82 -1.61
CA GLN A 115 -8.70 -5.71 -2.12
C GLN A 115 -7.89 -4.81 -3.05
N SER A 116 -6.64 -4.50 -2.68
CA SER A 116 -5.78 -3.61 -3.44
C SER A 116 -4.31 -4.01 -3.34
N ILE A 117 -3.63 -3.95 -4.48
CA ILE A 117 -2.18 -4.14 -4.60
C ILE A 117 -1.67 -3.35 -5.80
N GLY A 118 -0.52 -2.72 -5.68
CA GLY A 118 0.09 -1.99 -6.77
C GLY A 118 0.86 -2.90 -7.75
N MET A 119 1.26 -2.35 -8.88
CA MET A 119 1.89 -3.15 -9.94
C MET A 119 3.33 -3.54 -9.59
N ALA A 120 4.10 -2.64 -8.99
CA ALA A 120 5.46 -2.95 -8.53
C ALA A 120 5.42 -3.98 -7.38
N SER A 121 4.45 -3.84 -6.47
CA SER A 121 4.22 -4.81 -5.39
C SER A 121 3.88 -6.20 -5.92
N ILE A 122 3.06 -6.32 -6.98
CA ILE A 122 2.78 -7.59 -7.68
C ILE A 122 4.08 -8.19 -8.23
N HIS A 123 4.89 -7.37 -8.90
CA HIS A 123 6.15 -7.81 -9.50
C HIS A 123 7.15 -8.27 -8.43
N GLU A 124 7.33 -7.52 -7.34
CA GLU A 124 8.23 -7.90 -6.24
C GLU A 124 7.81 -9.22 -5.56
N ILE A 125 6.50 -9.43 -5.32
CA ILE A 125 5.98 -10.71 -4.81
C ILE A 125 6.22 -11.82 -5.84
N GLY A 126 5.96 -11.58 -7.12
CA GLY A 126 6.22 -12.53 -8.20
C GLY A 126 7.67 -12.99 -8.24
N LEU A 127 8.62 -12.05 -8.14
CA LEU A 127 10.06 -12.37 -8.06
C LEU A 127 10.41 -13.20 -6.81
N ALA A 128 9.81 -12.92 -5.65
CA ALA A 128 10.02 -13.74 -4.45
C ALA A 128 9.45 -15.16 -4.63
N MET A 129 8.27 -15.29 -5.25
CA MET A 129 7.70 -16.59 -5.60
C MET A 129 8.59 -17.37 -6.58
N ASP A 130 9.18 -16.70 -7.57
CA ASP A 130 10.08 -17.32 -8.53
C ASP A 130 11.37 -17.81 -7.86
N ARG A 131 11.96 -17.02 -6.92
CA ARG A 131 13.08 -17.47 -6.08
C ARG A 131 12.72 -18.70 -5.23
N TYR A 132 11.52 -18.72 -4.65
CA TYR A 132 11.03 -19.87 -3.91
C TYR A 132 10.91 -21.12 -4.80
N LYS A 133 10.30 -21.01 -5.98
CA LYS A 133 10.18 -22.13 -6.95
C LYS A 133 11.54 -22.66 -7.41
N ALA A 134 12.56 -21.81 -7.52
CA ALA A 134 13.91 -22.21 -7.89
C ALA A 134 14.54 -23.20 -6.88
N THR A 135 14.01 -23.30 -5.66
CA THR A 135 14.40 -24.34 -4.69
C THR A 135 13.83 -25.75 -4.99
N GLY A 136 13.00 -25.89 -6.03
CA GLY A 136 12.29 -27.12 -6.40
C GLY A 136 10.98 -27.35 -5.62
N ARG A 137 10.61 -26.46 -4.68
CA ARG A 137 9.38 -26.55 -3.90
C ARG A 137 8.22 -25.85 -4.61
N ARG A 138 7.02 -26.32 -4.35
CA ARG A 138 5.83 -25.86 -5.07
C ARG A 138 5.10 -24.75 -4.32
N ILE A 139 4.53 -23.85 -5.09
CA ILE A 139 3.59 -22.82 -4.63
C ILE A 139 2.22 -23.18 -5.20
N THR A 140 1.23 -23.32 -4.34
CA THR A 140 -0.16 -23.56 -4.74
C THR A 140 -0.99 -22.31 -4.46
N VAL A 141 -1.82 -21.94 -5.42
CA VAL A 141 -2.85 -20.90 -5.28
C VAL A 141 -4.19 -21.48 -5.62
N TRP A 142 -5.20 -21.19 -4.81
CA TRP A 142 -6.59 -21.50 -5.12
C TRP A 142 -7.48 -20.29 -4.83
N SER A 143 -8.47 -20.04 -5.70
CA SER A 143 -9.48 -19.01 -5.44
C SER A 143 -10.84 -19.42 -6.03
N GLY A 144 -11.90 -18.85 -5.46
CA GLY A 144 -13.25 -18.87 -6.01
C GLY A 144 -13.39 -18.04 -7.30
N GLY A 145 -12.47 -17.11 -7.55
CA GLY A 145 -12.39 -16.28 -8.74
C GLY A 145 -11.24 -15.29 -8.62
N PHE A 146 -10.57 -15.00 -9.73
CA PHE A 146 -9.44 -14.07 -9.77
C PHE A 146 -9.81 -12.78 -10.49
N SER A 147 -9.67 -11.64 -9.82
CA SER A 147 -9.51 -10.34 -10.49
C SER A 147 -8.15 -10.28 -11.19
N GLN A 148 -7.96 -9.33 -12.10
CA GLN A 148 -6.70 -9.17 -12.83
C GLN A 148 -5.47 -9.07 -11.91
N ARG A 149 -5.56 -8.30 -10.82
CA ARG A 149 -4.43 -8.11 -9.87
C ARG A 149 -4.15 -9.37 -9.06
N GLN A 150 -5.20 -10.07 -8.61
CA GLN A 150 -5.05 -11.37 -7.94
C GLN A 150 -4.43 -12.39 -8.89
N TYR A 151 -4.89 -12.41 -10.14
CA TYR A 151 -4.36 -13.35 -11.13
C TYR A 151 -2.90 -13.04 -11.50
N ALA A 152 -2.52 -11.76 -11.60
CA ALA A 152 -1.14 -11.38 -11.87
C ALA A 152 -0.17 -11.90 -10.79
N VAL A 153 -0.57 -11.95 -9.51
CA VAL A 153 0.19 -12.63 -8.45
C VAL A 153 0.11 -14.15 -8.63
N ALA A 154 -1.09 -14.70 -8.80
CA ALA A 154 -1.32 -16.14 -8.89
C ALA A 154 -0.57 -16.80 -10.05
N ALA A 155 -0.38 -16.08 -11.16
CA ALA A 155 0.31 -16.58 -12.35
C ALA A 155 1.73 -17.09 -12.07
N HIS A 156 2.42 -16.54 -11.04
CA HIS A 156 3.74 -16.96 -10.62
C HIS A 156 3.75 -18.26 -9.80
N ALA A 157 2.59 -18.83 -9.45
CA ALA A 157 2.54 -20.10 -8.71
C ALA A 157 2.90 -21.32 -9.60
N SER A 158 3.25 -22.43 -8.93
CA SER A 158 3.47 -23.71 -9.59
C SER A 158 2.16 -24.39 -9.96
N ASP A 159 1.11 -24.18 -9.15
CA ASP A 159 -0.22 -24.72 -9.32
C ASP A 159 -1.24 -23.59 -9.09
N VAL A 160 -2.01 -23.26 -10.10
CA VAL A 160 -3.12 -22.31 -10.04
C VAL A 160 -4.43 -23.06 -10.22
N TYR A 161 -5.21 -23.19 -9.16
CA TYR A 161 -6.51 -23.84 -9.19
C TYR A 161 -7.64 -22.84 -9.05
N LEU A 162 -8.68 -23.03 -9.83
CA LEU A 162 -9.89 -22.21 -9.85
C LEU A 162 -11.09 -23.08 -9.44
N HIS A 163 -12.01 -22.49 -8.67
CA HIS A 163 -13.27 -23.15 -8.40
C HIS A 163 -14.04 -23.43 -9.70
N PRO A 164 -14.75 -24.59 -9.87
CA PRO A 164 -15.49 -24.91 -11.09
C PRO A 164 -16.55 -23.88 -11.51
N MET A 165 -17.02 -23.03 -10.61
CA MET A 165 -17.91 -21.91 -10.90
C MET A 165 -17.17 -20.55 -10.86
N GLY A 166 -15.86 -20.55 -10.90
CA GLY A 166 -15.02 -19.36 -10.82
C GLY A 166 -14.76 -18.72 -12.17
N GLN A 167 -13.96 -17.66 -12.13
CA GLN A 167 -13.52 -16.94 -13.33
C GLN A 167 -12.13 -16.37 -13.16
N VAL A 168 -11.43 -16.15 -14.27
CA VAL A 168 -10.26 -15.27 -14.34
C VAL A 168 -10.64 -14.06 -15.18
N LEU A 169 -10.71 -12.88 -14.55
CA LEU A 169 -11.15 -11.68 -15.23
C LEU A 169 -9.94 -10.77 -15.53
N LEU A 170 -9.49 -10.78 -16.78
CA LEU A 170 -8.47 -9.89 -17.33
C LEU A 170 -9.16 -8.77 -18.12
N THR A 171 -8.90 -7.52 -17.77
CA THR A 171 -9.62 -6.35 -18.30
C THR A 171 -8.73 -5.33 -18.96
N GLY A 172 -7.40 -5.44 -18.78
CA GLY A 172 -6.46 -4.39 -19.12
C GLY A 172 -6.40 -3.28 -18.09
N ILE A 173 -5.65 -2.22 -18.41
CA ILE A 173 -5.54 -1.02 -17.58
C ILE A 173 -6.38 0.08 -18.22
N GLY A 174 -7.32 0.62 -17.46
CA GLY A 174 -8.16 1.74 -17.87
C GLY A 174 -8.37 2.71 -16.74
N SER A 175 -8.66 3.98 -17.07
CA SER A 175 -9.05 4.98 -16.10
C SER A 175 -10.37 5.63 -16.51
N SER A 176 -11.23 5.87 -15.53
CA SER A 176 -12.41 6.69 -15.68
C SER A 176 -12.44 7.71 -14.56
N ARG A 177 -12.55 8.98 -14.93
CA ARG A 177 -12.58 10.11 -13.97
C ARG A 177 -13.89 10.86 -14.12
N LEU A 178 -14.41 11.35 -13.01
CA LEU A 178 -15.52 12.30 -13.03
C LEU A 178 -14.96 13.71 -13.25
N TYR A 179 -15.63 14.46 -14.12
CA TYR A 179 -15.32 15.86 -14.41
C TYR A 179 -16.42 16.74 -13.84
N TRP A 180 -16.08 17.57 -12.87
CA TRP A 180 -17.01 18.37 -12.08
C TRP A 180 -17.15 19.81 -12.58
N GLY A 181 -16.36 20.21 -13.59
CA GLY A 181 -16.28 21.61 -14.03
C GLY A 181 -17.64 22.24 -14.31
N GLU A 182 -18.52 21.57 -15.07
CA GLU A 182 -19.85 22.10 -15.37
C GLU A 182 -20.77 22.13 -14.13
N LEU A 183 -20.65 21.13 -13.24
CA LEU A 183 -21.41 21.11 -11.99
C LEU A 183 -21.00 22.28 -11.09
N LEU A 184 -19.69 22.48 -10.90
CA LEU A 184 -19.14 23.57 -10.10
C LEU A 184 -19.56 24.93 -10.66
N LYS A 185 -19.47 25.11 -11.97
CA LYS A 185 -19.96 26.31 -12.67
C LYS A 185 -21.47 26.55 -12.43
N LYS A 186 -22.28 25.50 -12.56
CA LYS A 186 -23.73 25.58 -12.24
C LYS A 186 -23.97 25.90 -10.77
N ALA A 187 -23.16 25.38 -9.86
CA ALA A 187 -23.23 25.70 -8.43
C ALA A 187 -22.76 27.13 -8.11
N GLY A 188 -22.12 27.82 -9.05
CA GLY A 188 -21.56 29.16 -8.84
C GLY A 188 -20.19 29.14 -8.19
N VAL A 189 -19.48 27.99 -8.25
CA VAL A 189 -18.11 27.87 -7.79
C VAL A 189 -17.15 28.15 -8.94
N THR A 190 -16.25 29.11 -8.74
CA THR A 190 -15.16 29.39 -9.69
C THR A 190 -13.90 28.70 -9.17
N VAL A 191 -13.29 27.83 -9.98
CA VAL A 191 -12.03 27.17 -9.61
C VAL A 191 -10.89 27.83 -10.38
N HIS A 192 -10.03 28.56 -9.66
CA HIS A 192 -8.81 29.16 -10.19
C HIS A 192 -7.70 28.12 -10.20
N VAL A 193 -7.07 27.91 -11.36
CA VAL A 193 -6.03 26.91 -11.56
C VAL A 193 -4.74 27.59 -12.00
N PHE A 194 -3.70 27.38 -11.23
CA PHE A 194 -2.32 27.81 -11.51
C PHE A 194 -1.51 26.56 -11.78
N LYS A 195 -1.01 26.35 -12.98
CA LYS A 195 -0.25 25.13 -13.32
C LYS A 195 0.94 25.44 -14.22
N ALA A 196 2.03 24.74 -13.98
CA ALA A 196 3.19 24.69 -14.84
C ALA A 196 3.46 23.24 -15.28
N GLY A 197 3.42 23.04 -16.60
CA GLY A 197 3.50 21.74 -17.26
C GLY A 197 2.18 21.36 -17.97
N ALA A 198 2.28 21.12 -19.29
CA ALA A 198 1.11 20.85 -20.14
C ALA A 198 0.36 19.56 -19.71
N TYR A 199 1.11 18.57 -19.23
CA TYR A 199 0.58 17.26 -18.80
C TYR A 199 0.26 17.19 -17.29
N LYS A 200 0.33 18.32 -16.56
CA LYS A 200 -0.15 18.38 -15.17
C LYS A 200 -1.68 18.51 -15.16
N THR A 201 -2.36 17.40 -15.42
CA THR A 201 -3.78 17.35 -15.76
C THR A 201 -4.72 17.08 -14.57
N PHE A 202 -4.17 16.91 -13.36
CA PHE A 202 -4.98 16.69 -12.15
C PHE A 202 -6.10 17.75 -11.98
N PRO A 203 -5.86 19.06 -12.19
CA PRO A 203 -6.90 20.08 -12.02
C PRO A 203 -8.03 20.03 -13.04
N GLU A 204 -7.86 19.33 -14.16
CA GLU A 204 -8.86 19.28 -15.25
C GLU A 204 -10.20 18.73 -14.78
N ALA A 205 -10.19 17.81 -13.82
CA ALA A 205 -11.42 17.26 -13.26
C ALA A 205 -12.35 18.33 -12.64
N TYR A 206 -11.82 19.47 -12.24
CA TYR A 206 -12.56 20.53 -11.56
C TYR A 206 -12.94 21.70 -12.48
N VAL A 207 -12.36 21.78 -13.68
CA VAL A 207 -12.57 22.91 -14.60
C VAL A 207 -13.05 22.51 -15.99
N ARG A 208 -13.07 21.21 -16.30
CA ARG A 208 -13.46 20.68 -17.61
C ARG A 208 -14.64 19.71 -17.50
N SER A 209 -15.21 19.35 -18.64
CA SER A 209 -16.24 18.31 -18.80
C SER A 209 -15.67 16.97 -19.34
N GLY A 210 -14.38 16.92 -19.61
CA GLY A 210 -13.67 15.72 -20.12
C GLY A 210 -12.17 15.95 -20.17
N PRO A 211 -11.38 14.89 -20.48
CA PRO A 211 -9.93 14.95 -20.55
C PRO A 211 -9.46 15.84 -21.70
N SER A 212 -8.29 16.47 -21.54
CA SER A 212 -7.58 17.12 -22.63
C SER A 212 -6.88 16.09 -23.53
N ALA A 213 -6.44 16.51 -24.72
CA ALA A 213 -5.62 15.68 -25.61
C ALA A 213 -4.29 15.29 -24.93
N GLU A 214 -3.71 16.23 -24.16
CA GLU A 214 -2.50 16.02 -23.39
C GLU A 214 -2.71 14.95 -22.31
N SER A 215 -3.86 14.99 -21.57
CA SER A 215 -4.20 13.97 -20.59
C SER A 215 -4.30 12.59 -21.22
N LEU A 216 -5.05 12.45 -22.31
CA LEU A 216 -5.20 11.18 -23.03
C LEU A 216 -3.85 10.66 -23.52
N LYS A 217 -3.02 11.53 -24.13
CA LYS A 217 -1.69 11.16 -24.62
C LYS A 217 -0.76 10.68 -23.49
N ALA A 218 -0.79 11.37 -22.35
CA ALA A 218 0.02 10.96 -21.20
C ALA A 218 -0.47 9.65 -20.60
N ASP A 219 -1.79 9.49 -20.44
CA ASP A 219 -2.38 8.28 -19.86
C ASP A 219 -2.09 7.06 -20.75
N HIS A 220 -2.29 7.15 -22.06
CA HIS A 220 -1.91 6.09 -23.00
C HIS A 220 -0.42 5.71 -22.89
N ALA A 221 0.48 6.69 -22.87
CA ALA A 221 1.91 6.42 -22.90
C ALA A 221 2.41 5.53 -21.75
N TRP A 222 1.92 5.73 -20.52
CA TRP A 222 2.33 4.92 -19.39
C TRP A 222 1.45 3.69 -19.19
N MET A 223 0.13 3.77 -19.47
CA MET A 223 -0.81 2.64 -19.30
C MET A 223 -0.52 1.51 -20.29
N ASP A 224 -0.28 1.85 -21.56
CA ASP A 224 0.03 0.86 -22.59
C ASP A 224 1.35 0.14 -22.26
N ASP A 225 2.37 0.88 -21.79
CA ASP A 225 3.64 0.31 -21.37
C ASP A 225 3.50 -0.59 -20.13
N ALA A 226 2.75 -0.13 -19.11
CA ALA A 226 2.49 -0.92 -17.89
C ALA A 226 1.66 -2.18 -18.20
N TRP A 227 0.67 -2.06 -19.08
CA TRP A 227 -0.12 -3.21 -19.52
C TRP A 227 0.71 -4.24 -20.27
N ALA A 228 1.56 -3.80 -21.21
CA ALA A 228 2.47 -4.69 -21.91
C ALA A 228 3.36 -5.46 -20.92
N GLN A 229 3.93 -4.78 -19.93
CA GLN A 229 4.76 -5.43 -18.90
C GLN A 229 3.99 -6.45 -18.05
N MET A 230 2.75 -6.14 -17.67
CA MET A 230 1.89 -7.08 -16.92
C MET A 230 1.54 -8.31 -17.76
N GLN A 231 1.21 -8.14 -19.05
CA GLN A 231 0.98 -9.26 -19.95
C GLN A 231 2.22 -10.13 -20.09
N ASP A 232 3.39 -9.54 -20.30
CA ASP A 232 4.65 -10.26 -20.44
C ASP A 232 4.96 -11.06 -19.16
N SER A 233 4.75 -10.46 -17.97
CA SER A 233 4.93 -11.15 -16.69
C SER A 233 4.02 -12.37 -16.56
N ILE A 234 2.72 -12.21 -16.84
CA ILE A 234 1.74 -13.31 -16.80
C ILE A 234 2.10 -14.39 -17.83
N GLN A 235 2.40 -13.99 -19.06
CA GLN A 235 2.72 -14.92 -20.16
C GLN A 235 3.99 -15.72 -19.86
N MET A 236 5.04 -15.06 -19.38
CA MET A 236 6.28 -15.74 -18.96
C MET A 236 6.02 -16.72 -17.80
N ALA A 237 5.34 -16.27 -16.76
CA ALA A 237 5.10 -17.06 -15.56
C ALA A 237 4.23 -18.33 -15.86
N ARG A 238 3.30 -18.22 -16.81
CA ARG A 238 2.42 -19.31 -17.23
C ARG A 238 2.93 -20.12 -18.45
N GLY A 239 4.07 -19.75 -19.03
CA GLY A 239 4.59 -20.39 -20.24
C GLY A 239 3.68 -20.20 -21.46
N LEU A 240 2.97 -19.08 -21.55
CA LEU A 240 2.07 -18.74 -22.64
C LEU A 240 2.83 -18.04 -23.78
N LEU A 241 2.30 -18.15 -24.98
CA LEU A 241 2.84 -17.42 -26.13
C LEU A 241 2.60 -15.90 -25.98
N PRO A 242 3.50 -15.05 -26.54
CA PRO A 242 3.26 -13.61 -26.60
C PRO A 242 1.91 -13.30 -27.26
N GLY A 243 1.14 -12.39 -26.66
CA GLY A 243 -0.19 -12.00 -27.13
C GLY A 243 -1.34 -12.92 -26.68
N ALA A 244 -1.06 -14.01 -25.96
CA ALA A 244 -2.10 -14.92 -25.50
C ALA A 244 -3.12 -14.24 -24.57
N VAL A 245 -2.65 -13.37 -23.66
CA VAL A 245 -3.53 -12.62 -22.74
C VAL A 245 -4.45 -11.67 -23.52
N SER A 246 -3.92 -10.88 -24.46
CA SER A 246 -4.74 -10.01 -25.32
C SER A 246 -5.70 -10.82 -26.16
N GLY A 247 -5.25 -11.97 -26.73
CA GLY A 247 -6.10 -12.86 -27.51
C GLY A 247 -7.30 -13.40 -26.74
N VAL A 248 -7.12 -13.73 -25.46
CA VAL A 248 -8.23 -14.15 -24.58
C VAL A 248 -9.24 -13.01 -24.39
N ILE A 249 -8.76 -11.78 -24.12
CA ILE A 249 -9.63 -10.61 -23.91
C ILE A 249 -10.42 -10.28 -25.17
N GLU A 250 -9.77 -10.19 -26.33
CA GLU A 250 -10.41 -9.86 -27.61
C GLU A 250 -11.41 -10.92 -28.06
N SER A 251 -11.09 -12.19 -27.81
CA SER A 251 -11.94 -13.33 -28.22
C SER A 251 -12.94 -13.74 -27.13
N LEU A 252 -12.99 -13.07 -25.98
CA LEU A 252 -13.78 -13.49 -24.82
C LEU A 252 -15.26 -13.79 -25.15
N PRO A 253 -15.98 -12.96 -25.93
CA PRO A 253 -17.38 -13.26 -26.27
C PRO A 253 -17.53 -14.58 -27.06
N LYS A 254 -16.59 -14.86 -27.96
CA LYS A 254 -16.57 -16.10 -28.73
C LYS A 254 -16.23 -17.32 -27.86
N LEU A 255 -15.14 -17.19 -27.05
CA LEU A 255 -14.72 -18.26 -26.15
C LEU A 255 -15.83 -18.61 -25.13
N LEU A 256 -16.55 -17.62 -24.63
CA LEU A 256 -17.64 -17.80 -23.71
C LEU A 256 -18.86 -18.51 -24.38
N LYS A 257 -19.17 -18.13 -25.61
CA LYS A 257 -20.21 -18.83 -26.40
C LYS A 257 -19.84 -20.30 -26.66
N ASP A 258 -18.57 -20.53 -27.02
CA ASP A 258 -18.07 -21.88 -27.33
C ASP A 258 -17.98 -22.77 -26.07
N SER A 259 -17.92 -22.19 -24.87
CA SER A 259 -17.94 -22.88 -23.57
C SER A 259 -19.32 -22.95 -22.92
N GLY A 260 -20.39 -22.54 -23.62
CA GLY A 260 -21.75 -22.56 -23.07
C GLY A 260 -21.99 -21.57 -21.94
N GLY A 261 -21.20 -20.48 -21.85
CA GLY A 261 -21.28 -19.48 -20.80
C GLY A 261 -20.37 -19.75 -19.60
N ASP A 262 -19.51 -20.76 -19.65
CA ASP A 262 -18.63 -21.16 -18.54
C ASP A 262 -17.27 -20.44 -18.61
N LEU A 263 -17.05 -19.46 -17.73
CA LEU A 263 -15.81 -18.71 -17.62
C LEU A 263 -14.66 -19.55 -17.03
N SER A 264 -14.96 -20.54 -16.20
CA SER A 264 -13.93 -21.43 -15.64
C SER A 264 -13.35 -22.33 -16.73
N ALA A 265 -14.19 -22.84 -17.61
CA ALA A 265 -13.77 -23.62 -18.78
C ALA A 265 -12.94 -22.77 -19.75
N VAL A 266 -13.28 -21.47 -19.93
CA VAL A 266 -12.45 -20.54 -20.73
C VAL A 266 -11.07 -20.39 -20.10
N ALA A 267 -10.97 -20.17 -18.80
CA ALA A 267 -9.70 -20.01 -18.10
C ALA A 267 -8.82 -21.28 -18.20
N LEU A 268 -9.41 -22.46 -18.05
CA LEU A 268 -8.71 -23.74 -18.20
C LEU A 268 -8.22 -23.96 -19.64
N LYS A 269 -9.07 -23.73 -20.63
CA LYS A 269 -8.73 -23.90 -22.07
C LYS A 269 -7.65 -22.92 -22.53
N ALA A 270 -7.63 -21.73 -21.94
CA ALA A 270 -6.61 -20.71 -22.21
C ALA A 270 -5.29 -20.94 -21.43
N ASN A 271 -5.15 -22.03 -20.68
CA ASN A 271 -4.03 -22.35 -19.81
C ASN A 271 -3.72 -21.25 -18.75
N LEU A 272 -4.75 -20.46 -18.40
CA LEU A 272 -4.63 -19.49 -17.31
C LEU A 272 -4.61 -20.20 -15.95
N VAL A 273 -5.23 -21.38 -15.83
CA VAL A 273 -5.24 -22.20 -14.62
C VAL A 273 -4.86 -23.65 -14.93
N ASP A 274 -4.33 -24.36 -13.94
CA ASP A 274 -3.86 -25.75 -14.09
C ASP A 274 -4.96 -26.77 -13.84
N GLY A 275 -6.10 -26.34 -13.29
CA GLY A 275 -7.24 -27.21 -13.07
C GLY A 275 -8.39 -26.51 -12.36
N LEU A 276 -9.56 -27.14 -12.50
CA LEU A 276 -10.76 -26.73 -11.77
C LEU A 276 -10.90 -27.65 -10.56
N LYS A 277 -10.88 -27.07 -9.36
CA LYS A 277 -10.94 -27.81 -8.10
C LYS A 277 -11.77 -27.07 -7.07
N THR A 278 -12.53 -27.83 -6.30
CA THR A 278 -13.12 -27.33 -5.06
C THR A 278 -12.05 -27.19 -3.97
N ARG A 279 -12.36 -26.46 -2.91
CA ARG A 279 -11.43 -26.21 -1.82
C ARG A 279 -10.97 -27.48 -1.09
N ASP A 280 -11.90 -28.41 -0.88
CA ASP A 280 -11.63 -29.69 -0.25
C ASP A 280 -10.71 -30.58 -1.13
N GLU A 281 -10.87 -30.54 -2.45
CA GLU A 281 -9.96 -31.21 -3.38
C GLU A 281 -8.55 -30.65 -3.33
N VAL A 282 -8.39 -29.32 -3.19
CA VAL A 282 -7.06 -28.70 -3.00
C VAL A 282 -6.48 -29.06 -1.63
N ASN A 283 -7.28 -29.05 -0.57
CA ASN A 283 -6.83 -29.49 0.76
C ASN A 283 -6.35 -30.95 0.74
N ASN A 284 -7.09 -31.84 0.07
CA ASN A 284 -6.68 -33.24 -0.09
C ASN A 284 -5.36 -33.36 -0.87
N LEU A 285 -5.19 -32.60 -1.94
CA LEU A 285 -3.94 -32.56 -2.72
C LEU A 285 -2.76 -32.10 -1.88
N LEU A 286 -2.92 -31.07 -1.06
CA LEU A 286 -1.89 -30.57 -0.17
C LEU A 286 -1.55 -31.61 0.92
N LEU A 287 -2.57 -32.24 1.48
CA LEU A 287 -2.44 -33.30 2.47
C LEU A 287 -1.67 -34.51 1.91
N GLU A 288 -2.01 -34.96 0.70
CA GLU A 288 -1.31 -36.05 0.00
C GLU A 288 0.18 -35.73 -0.19
N ARG A 289 0.50 -34.50 -0.58
CA ARG A 289 1.90 -34.02 -0.71
C ARG A 289 2.67 -34.04 0.59
N GLN A 290 1.98 -33.91 1.72
CA GLN A 290 2.58 -34.02 3.07
C GLN A 290 2.63 -35.46 3.58
N GLY A 291 2.12 -36.45 2.84
CA GLY A 291 1.99 -37.84 3.30
C GLY A 291 0.96 -38.06 4.39
N GLY A 292 -0.01 -37.15 4.51
CA GLY A 292 -1.09 -37.20 5.50
C GLY A 292 -2.20 -38.20 5.15
N LYS A 293 -3.08 -38.50 6.10
CA LYS A 293 -4.19 -39.43 5.92
C LYS A 293 -5.45 -38.68 5.47
N LYS A 294 -6.22 -39.29 4.58
CA LYS A 294 -7.51 -38.72 4.12
C LYS A 294 -8.42 -38.42 5.29
N GLY A 295 -8.90 -37.17 5.34
CA GLY A 295 -9.75 -36.65 6.42
C GLY A 295 -9.02 -35.80 7.43
N ASP A 296 -7.68 -35.79 7.44
CA ASP A 296 -6.90 -34.80 8.19
C ASP A 296 -6.90 -33.44 7.49
N LEU A 297 -6.40 -32.42 8.14
CA LEU A 297 -6.13 -31.12 7.52
C LEU A 297 -4.63 -30.98 7.23
N PRO A 298 -4.25 -30.29 6.13
CA PRO A 298 -2.85 -29.97 5.87
C PRO A 298 -2.24 -29.21 7.05
N LYS A 299 -1.01 -29.56 7.42
CA LYS A 299 -0.22 -28.81 8.40
C LYS A 299 0.18 -27.48 7.78
N THR A 300 -0.28 -26.39 8.32
CA THR A 300 0.03 -25.04 7.83
C THR A 300 0.56 -24.17 8.97
N ILE A 301 1.35 -23.17 8.63
CA ILE A 301 1.74 -22.07 9.51
C ILE A 301 1.50 -20.75 8.78
N ASP A 302 0.80 -19.81 9.41
CA ASP A 302 0.62 -18.46 8.86
C ASP A 302 1.98 -17.75 8.76
N TYR A 303 2.21 -16.95 7.72
CA TYR A 303 3.49 -16.28 7.51
C TYR A 303 3.86 -15.32 8.65
N ARG A 304 2.88 -14.72 9.33
CA ARG A 304 3.10 -13.83 10.48
C ARG A 304 3.60 -14.63 11.69
N ASP A 305 2.98 -15.78 11.97
CA ASP A 305 3.40 -16.70 13.03
C ASP A 305 4.76 -17.31 12.69
N TYR A 306 5.00 -17.61 11.41
CA TYR A 306 6.29 -18.09 10.93
C TYR A 306 7.42 -17.07 11.18
N LEU A 307 7.21 -15.81 10.82
CA LEU A 307 8.19 -14.75 11.09
C LEU A 307 8.40 -14.54 12.59
N ALA A 308 7.34 -14.60 13.39
CA ALA A 308 7.43 -14.49 14.85
C ALA A 308 8.18 -15.67 15.51
N ALA A 309 8.15 -16.86 14.88
CA ALA A 309 8.88 -18.05 15.33
C ALA A 309 10.38 -18.00 14.99
N LEU A 310 10.78 -17.12 14.06
CA LEU A 310 12.18 -16.96 13.71
C LEU A 310 12.82 -16.01 14.74
N THR A 311 13.79 -16.53 15.50
CA THR A 311 14.53 -15.75 16.49
C THR A 311 15.21 -14.57 15.80
N GLU A 312 14.94 -13.35 16.22
CA GLU A 312 15.72 -12.20 15.82
C GLU A 312 17.13 -12.35 16.41
N THR A 313 18.12 -12.32 15.55
CA THR A 313 19.51 -12.19 15.99
C THR A 313 19.74 -10.75 16.37
N ASP A 314 20.26 -10.51 17.58
CA ASP A 314 20.71 -9.16 17.96
C ASP A 314 21.70 -8.67 16.91
N THR A 315 21.36 -7.58 16.24
CA THR A 315 22.18 -7.00 15.18
C THR A 315 23.43 -6.41 15.80
N VAL A 316 24.52 -7.12 15.68
CA VAL A 316 25.84 -6.66 16.13
C VAL A 316 26.63 -6.19 14.91
N GLY A 317 26.74 -4.88 14.71
CA GLY A 317 27.55 -4.33 13.63
C GLY A 317 26.88 -3.21 12.83
N LYS A 318 27.51 -2.86 11.72
CA LYS A 318 26.97 -1.86 10.79
C LYS A 318 25.90 -2.46 9.89
N TYR A 319 24.86 -1.68 9.61
CA TYR A 319 23.69 -2.09 8.86
C TYR A 319 23.23 -1.03 7.83
N VAL A 320 22.33 -1.39 6.94
CA VAL A 320 21.62 -0.49 6.04
C VAL A 320 20.29 -0.08 6.71
N ALA A 321 20.10 1.20 6.97
CA ALA A 321 18.82 1.70 7.48
C ALA A 321 17.82 1.85 6.32
N VAL A 322 16.59 1.36 6.51
CA VAL A 322 15.49 1.53 5.55
C VAL A 322 14.43 2.43 6.17
N VAL A 323 14.13 3.53 5.51
CA VAL A 323 13.06 4.47 5.89
C VAL A 323 11.98 4.42 4.81
N THR A 324 10.71 4.35 5.20
CA THR A 324 9.59 4.26 4.25
C THR A 324 8.82 5.57 4.19
N LEU A 325 8.66 6.11 2.98
CA LEU A 325 7.83 7.26 2.65
C LEU A 325 6.62 6.79 1.86
N GLU A 326 5.47 6.64 2.52
CA GLU A 326 4.25 6.12 1.92
C GLU A 326 3.08 7.10 2.03
N GLY A 327 2.41 7.36 0.92
CA GLY A 327 1.25 8.24 0.83
C GLY A 327 1.56 9.67 0.42
N GLU A 328 0.58 10.57 0.54
CA GLU A 328 0.70 11.97 0.15
C GLU A 328 1.64 12.74 1.09
N ILE A 329 2.56 13.51 0.52
CA ILE A 329 3.51 14.34 1.29
C ILE A 329 2.82 15.63 1.74
N ARG A 330 2.84 15.89 3.06
CA ARG A 330 2.15 17.01 3.70
C ARG A 330 3.06 17.77 4.67
N ASP A 331 2.72 19.02 4.89
CA ASP A 331 3.40 19.82 5.92
C ASP A 331 3.02 19.31 7.31
N GLY A 332 3.97 19.19 8.21
CA GLY A 332 3.76 18.84 9.62
C GLY A 332 4.02 17.38 9.97
N GLU A 333 3.24 16.83 10.91
CA GLU A 333 3.38 15.46 11.37
C GLU A 333 2.63 14.48 10.48
N SER A 334 3.12 13.23 10.42
CA SER A 334 2.44 12.15 9.68
C SER A 334 1.05 11.86 10.26
N GLY A 335 0.09 11.67 9.36
CA GLY A 335 -1.31 11.39 9.68
C GLY A 335 -1.81 10.05 9.13
N VAL A 336 -3.12 9.85 9.20
CA VAL A 336 -3.77 8.61 8.73
C VAL A 336 -3.63 8.40 7.22
N SER A 337 -3.53 9.49 6.45
CA SER A 337 -3.61 9.45 4.98
C SER A 337 -2.39 10.04 4.28
N GLY A 338 -1.27 10.22 5.00
CA GLY A 338 -0.08 10.80 4.37
C GLY A 338 1.10 10.95 5.33
N VAL A 339 2.21 11.32 4.74
CA VAL A 339 3.50 11.49 5.40
C VAL A 339 3.76 12.97 5.65
N GLY A 340 4.06 13.30 6.90
CA GLY A 340 4.48 14.64 7.31
C GLY A 340 6.00 14.83 7.20
N ASP A 341 6.42 16.00 6.73
CA ASP A 341 7.82 16.34 6.58
C ASP A 341 8.59 16.32 7.91
N ARG A 342 7.95 16.74 9.03
CA ARG A 342 8.59 16.72 10.34
C ARG A 342 8.87 15.31 10.84
N THR A 343 7.92 14.40 10.67
CA THR A 343 8.11 12.99 11.03
C THR A 343 9.24 12.39 10.21
N MET A 344 9.21 12.56 8.88
CA MET A 344 10.25 12.04 8.00
C MET A 344 11.62 12.65 8.29
N ALA A 345 11.69 13.95 8.51
CA ALA A 345 12.94 14.62 8.90
C ALA A 345 13.50 14.06 10.21
N SER A 346 12.64 13.73 11.18
CA SER A 346 13.06 13.09 12.43
C SER A 346 13.61 11.68 12.22
N ASP A 347 12.92 10.86 11.42
CA ASP A 347 13.34 9.48 11.13
C ASP A 347 14.68 9.48 10.37
N ILE A 348 14.83 10.30 9.34
CA ILE A 348 16.07 10.46 8.56
C ILE A 348 17.21 10.96 9.44
N ARG A 349 16.96 11.92 10.34
CA ARG A 349 17.94 12.45 11.29
C ARG A 349 18.42 11.37 12.25
N THR A 350 17.53 10.49 12.73
CA THR A 350 17.90 9.34 13.56
C THR A 350 18.91 8.46 12.84
N VAL A 351 18.69 8.13 11.56
CA VAL A 351 19.65 7.37 10.73
C VAL A 351 20.97 8.12 10.59
N ARG A 352 20.93 9.44 10.37
CA ARG A 352 22.14 10.25 10.24
C ARG A 352 23.00 10.23 11.50
N GLN A 353 22.37 10.24 12.67
CA GLN A 353 23.03 10.26 13.97
C GLN A 353 23.50 8.88 14.47
N ASP A 354 22.91 7.78 13.99
CA ASP A 354 23.29 6.44 14.41
C ASP A 354 24.64 6.01 13.81
N PRO A 355 25.68 5.77 14.62
CA PRO A 355 27.00 5.36 14.12
C PRO A 355 27.00 3.97 13.45
N ASN A 356 26.01 3.12 13.72
CA ASN A 356 25.87 1.79 13.14
C ASN A 356 25.14 1.79 11.80
N ALA A 357 24.31 2.78 11.53
CA ALA A 357 23.70 2.96 10.22
C ALA A 357 24.76 3.43 9.20
N ALA A 358 25.21 2.51 8.34
CA ALA A 358 26.28 2.77 7.38
C ALA A 358 25.76 3.38 6.05
N ALA A 359 24.50 3.14 5.71
CA ALA A 359 23.82 3.68 4.54
C ALA A 359 22.32 3.86 4.83
N LEU A 360 21.65 4.66 4.02
CA LEU A 360 20.18 4.82 4.06
C LEU A 360 19.57 4.40 2.73
N VAL A 361 18.54 3.57 2.80
CA VAL A 361 17.62 3.32 1.70
C VAL A 361 16.30 4.02 2.02
N LEU A 362 15.87 4.93 1.16
CA LEU A 362 14.54 5.52 1.24
C LEU A 362 13.59 4.76 0.29
N ARG A 363 12.64 4.04 0.85
CA ARG A 363 11.56 3.41 0.07
C ARG A 363 10.45 4.43 -0.13
N VAL A 364 10.16 4.79 -1.39
CA VAL A 364 9.18 5.82 -1.76
C VAL A 364 7.99 5.17 -2.44
N ASN A 365 6.81 5.29 -1.84
CA ASN A 365 5.52 4.92 -2.42
C ASN A 365 4.53 6.10 -2.29
N SER A 366 4.76 7.17 -3.08
CA SER A 366 4.08 8.45 -2.93
C SER A 366 3.69 9.08 -4.28
N PRO A 367 2.45 9.57 -4.41
CA PRO A 367 2.04 10.35 -5.58
C PRO A 367 2.61 11.78 -5.57
N GLY A 368 3.29 12.18 -4.50
CA GLY A 368 3.76 13.53 -4.23
C GLY A 368 2.92 14.28 -3.21
N GLY A 369 2.90 15.60 -3.28
CA GLY A 369 2.20 16.46 -2.33
C GLY A 369 2.79 17.86 -2.25
N SER A 370 2.92 18.42 -1.02
CA SER A 370 3.50 19.72 -0.77
C SER A 370 4.94 19.82 -1.28
N ALA A 371 5.21 20.82 -2.11
CA ALA A 371 6.55 21.08 -2.62
C ALA A 371 7.52 21.48 -1.48
N VAL A 372 7.03 22.24 -0.48
CA VAL A 372 7.82 22.66 0.68
C VAL A 372 8.20 21.46 1.53
N ALA A 373 7.23 20.62 1.86
CA ALA A 373 7.46 19.40 2.63
C ALA A 373 8.42 18.45 1.90
N SER A 374 8.27 18.30 0.57
CA SER A 374 9.18 17.49 -0.24
C SER A 374 10.62 18.03 -0.20
N GLU A 375 10.80 19.35 -0.24
CA GLU A 375 12.13 19.98 -0.14
C GLU A 375 12.74 19.81 1.27
N MET A 376 11.94 19.91 2.32
CA MET A 376 12.41 19.67 3.69
C MET A 376 12.93 18.24 3.88
N ILE A 377 12.22 17.26 3.34
CA ILE A 377 12.65 15.85 3.36
C ILE A 377 13.90 15.67 2.50
N ARG A 378 13.92 16.22 1.27
CA ARG A 378 15.07 16.15 0.37
C ARG A 378 16.35 16.69 1.03
N ARG A 379 16.25 17.82 1.71
CA ARG A 379 17.39 18.42 2.41
C ARG A 379 17.93 17.55 3.55
N GLU A 380 17.07 16.90 4.32
CA GLU A 380 17.54 15.96 5.36
C GLU A 380 18.30 14.77 4.77
N LEU A 381 17.90 14.28 3.60
CA LEU A 381 18.64 13.23 2.87
C LEU A 381 20.01 13.73 2.38
N GLU A 382 20.12 14.97 1.91
CA GLU A 382 21.42 15.58 1.59
C GLU A 382 22.34 15.63 2.80
N LEU A 383 21.80 15.99 3.97
CA LEU A 383 22.56 16.00 5.23
C LEU A 383 23.06 14.60 5.63
N VAL A 384 22.35 13.53 5.29
CA VAL A 384 22.83 12.14 5.46
C VAL A 384 24.04 11.89 4.55
N ARG A 385 23.99 12.33 3.30
CA ARG A 385 25.12 12.21 2.36
C ARG A 385 26.32 13.06 2.79
N GLU A 386 26.08 14.28 3.24
CA GLU A 386 27.12 15.16 3.79
C GLU A 386 27.80 14.54 5.03
N ALA A 387 27.07 13.72 5.79
CA ALA A 387 27.63 12.94 6.90
C ALA A 387 28.41 11.68 6.45
N GLY A 388 28.60 11.48 5.14
CA GLY A 388 29.36 10.37 4.56
C GLY A 388 28.61 9.06 4.44
N LYS A 389 27.28 9.05 4.60
CA LYS A 389 26.45 7.86 4.46
C LYS A 389 25.77 7.84 3.09
N PRO A 390 25.98 6.82 2.24
CA PRO A 390 25.27 6.70 0.97
C PRO A 390 23.76 6.67 1.14
N VAL A 391 23.05 7.35 0.24
CA VAL A 391 21.58 7.38 0.17
C VAL A 391 21.14 6.75 -1.15
N ILE A 392 20.36 5.67 -1.07
CA ILE A 392 19.74 5.02 -2.23
C ILE A 392 18.23 5.20 -2.12
N VAL A 393 17.57 5.56 -3.22
CA VAL A 393 16.10 5.57 -3.29
C VAL A 393 15.63 4.29 -3.97
N SER A 394 14.65 3.63 -3.37
CA SER A 394 13.86 2.55 -3.96
C SER A 394 12.43 3.04 -4.19
N MET A 395 12.01 3.12 -5.44
CA MET A 395 10.65 3.49 -5.80
C MET A 395 9.74 2.27 -5.79
N GLY A 396 8.61 2.36 -5.08
CA GLY A 396 7.54 1.37 -5.05
C GLY A 396 6.56 1.53 -6.20
N ASP A 397 5.27 1.40 -5.93
CA ASP A 397 4.24 1.55 -6.96
C ASP A 397 4.21 2.97 -7.56
N TYR A 398 4.46 3.98 -6.71
CA TYR A 398 4.45 5.39 -7.09
C TYR A 398 5.64 6.13 -6.48
N ALA A 399 6.34 6.92 -7.29
CA ALA A 399 7.30 7.91 -6.82
C ALA A 399 7.24 9.13 -7.75
N ALA A 400 6.14 9.87 -7.66
CA ALA A 400 5.81 10.92 -8.62
C ALA A 400 5.74 12.30 -7.97
N SER A 401 5.94 13.37 -8.76
CA SER A 401 5.85 14.76 -8.29
C SER A 401 6.75 15.01 -7.06
N GLY A 402 6.18 15.33 -5.89
CA GLY A 402 6.94 15.47 -4.65
C GLY A 402 7.74 14.22 -4.26
N GLY A 403 7.24 13.00 -4.56
CA GLY A 403 7.98 11.75 -4.36
C GLY A 403 9.22 11.64 -5.26
N TYR A 404 9.15 12.13 -6.50
CA TYR A 404 10.31 12.25 -7.37
C TYR A 404 11.26 13.35 -6.90
N TRP A 405 10.72 14.49 -6.42
CA TRP A 405 11.50 15.58 -5.83
C TRP A 405 12.39 15.10 -4.69
N VAL A 406 11.82 14.38 -3.74
CA VAL A 406 12.56 13.79 -2.60
C VAL A 406 13.67 12.86 -3.09
N SER A 407 13.39 12.09 -4.13
CA SER A 407 14.34 11.11 -4.69
C SER A 407 15.60 11.74 -5.30
N LEU A 408 15.58 13.03 -5.63
CA LEU A 408 16.71 13.74 -6.25
C LEU A 408 17.92 13.91 -5.32
N ALA A 409 17.77 13.74 -4.01
CA ALA A 409 18.88 13.74 -3.07
C ALA A 409 19.69 12.43 -3.06
N ALA A 410 19.25 11.38 -3.75
CA ALA A 410 19.89 10.07 -3.72
C ALA A 410 21.20 10.02 -4.52
N ASP A 411 22.12 9.15 -4.11
CA ASP A 411 23.28 8.76 -4.91
C ASP A 411 22.91 7.87 -6.09
N LYS A 412 21.84 7.08 -5.92
CA LYS A 412 21.23 6.25 -6.94
C LYS A 412 19.73 6.14 -6.71
N ILE A 413 18.99 6.12 -7.82
CA ILE A 413 17.54 5.91 -7.85
C ILE A 413 17.27 4.58 -8.52
N VAL A 414 16.62 3.67 -7.80
CA VAL A 414 16.15 2.36 -8.28
C VAL A 414 14.65 2.40 -8.40
N ALA A 415 14.10 1.95 -9.52
CA ALA A 415 12.66 1.84 -9.73
C ALA A 415 12.28 0.46 -10.28
N ASP A 416 11.16 -0.07 -9.84
CA ASP A 416 10.59 -1.24 -10.51
C ASP A 416 10.20 -0.86 -11.96
N PRO A 417 10.33 -1.77 -12.94
CA PRO A 417 9.96 -1.49 -14.33
C PRO A 417 8.56 -0.90 -14.51
N VAL A 418 7.61 -1.25 -13.65
CA VAL A 418 6.21 -0.78 -13.68
C VAL A 418 5.90 0.34 -12.67
N THR A 419 6.88 0.81 -11.91
CA THR A 419 6.73 2.00 -11.05
C THR A 419 6.19 3.19 -11.85
N VAL A 420 5.20 3.90 -11.31
CA VAL A 420 4.73 5.17 -11.89
C VAL A 420 5.53 6.33 -11.27
N THR A 421 6.32 7.03 -12.09
CA THR A 421 7.23 8.09 -11.63
C THR A 421 7.21 9.33 -12.53
N GLY A 422 8.09 10.30 -12.26
CA GLY A 422 8.14 11.59 -12.97
C GLY A 422 7.11 12.56 -12.43
N SER A 423 6.10 12.93 -13.22
CA SER A 423 5.11 13.99 -12.89
C SER A 423 5.79 15.31 -12.48
N ILE A 424 6.94 15.62 -13.14
CA ILE A 424 7.73 16.83 -12.89
C ILE A 424 6.94 18.04 -13.37
N GLY A 425 6.18 18.63 -12.47
CA GLY A 425 5.27 19.75 -12.73
C GLY A 425 4.60 20.19 -11.44
N VAL A 426 4.10 21.42 -11.43
CA VAL A 426 3.51 22.06 -10.24
C VAL A 426 2.12 22.56 -10.57
N PHE A 427 1.21 22.49 -9.61
CA PHE A 427 -0.08 23.16 -9.70
C PHE A 427 -0.53 23.67 -8.34
N GLY A 428 -1.38 24.68 -8.38
CA GLY A 428 -2.18 25.17 -7.26
C GLY A 428 -3.62 25.34 -7.70
N MET A 429 -4.55 25.16 -6.79
CA MET A 429 -5.98 25.40 -7.04
C MET A 429 -6.59 26.17 -5.87
N MET A 430 -7.50 27.08 -6.18
CA MET A 430 -8.27 27.82 -5.19
C MET A 430 -9.70 28.00 -5.69
N PRO A 431 -10.70 27.47 -4.98
CA PRO A 431 -12.10 27.74 -5.30
C PRO A 431 -12.53 29.07 -4.70
N THR A 432 -13.44 29.79 -5.41
CA THR A 432 -14.17 30.94 -4.88
C THR A 432 -15.67 30.74 -5.05
N PHE A 433 -16.48 31.27 -4.11
CA PHE A 433 -17.90 30.96 -3.96
C PHE A 433 -18.78 32.22 -4.12
N GLU A 434 -18.25 33.33 -4.60
CA GLU A 434 -18.99 34.62 -4.76
C GLU A 434 -20.28 34.45 -5.52
N LYS A 435 -20.28 33.73 -6.65
CA LYS A 435 -21.45 33.47 -7.46
C LYS A 435 -22.45 32.50 -6.82
N SER A 436 -21.96 31.59 -5.96
CA SER A 436 -22.84 30.72 -5.16
C SER A 436 -23.61 31.55 -4.13
N LEU A 437 -22.93 32.46 -3.45
CA LEU A 437 -23.50 33.35 -2.45
C LEU A 437 -24.50 34.32 -3.10
N GLU A 438 -24.15 34.88 -4.27
CA GLU A 438 -25.06 35.72 -5.07
C GLU A 438 -26.37 35.00 -5.40
N LYS A 439 -26.31 33.75 -5.86
CA LYS A 439 -27.49 32.91 -6.12
C LYS A 439 -28.37 32.70 -4.89
N LEU A 440 -27.75 32.66 -3.70
CA LEU A 440 -28.44 32.51 -2.43
C LEU A 440 -28.87 33.87 -1.83
N SER A 441 -28.65 34.98 -2.54
CA SER A 441 -28.90 36.35 -2.07
C SER A 441 -28.11 36.68 -0.77
N VAL A 442 -26.93 36.10 -0.61
CA VAL A 442 -26.02 36.36 0.51
C VAL A 442 -24.98 37.37 0.07
N GLY A 443 -24.94 38.54 0.68
CA GLY A 443 -23.91 39.56 0.48
C GLY A 443 -22.71 39.30 1.35
N THR A 444 -21.52 39.64 0.85
CA THR A 444 -20.26 39.62 1.61
C THR A 444 -19.69 41.02 1.70
N GLY A 445 -19.14 41.41 2.83
CA GLY A 445 -18.58 42.74 3.05
C GLY A 445 -17.62 42.77 4.21
N GLY A 446 -16.78 43.78 4.27
CA GLY A 446 -15.84 43.97 5.35
C GLY A 446 -14.71 44.94 4.98
N VAL A 447 -13.91 45.32 5.94
CA VAL A 447 -12.73 46.18 5.79
C VAL A 447 -11.43 45.39 5.81
N SER A 448 -10.42 45.90 5.15
CA SER A 448 -9.07 45.32 5.20
C SER A 448 -8.03 46.42 5.22
N THR A 449 -6.90 46.20 5.89
CA THR A 449 -5.80 47.15 5.96
C THR A 449 -4.98 47.17 4.68
N THR A 450 -4.97 46.06 3.94
CA THR A 450 -4.26 45.94 2.67
C THR A 450 -5.10 45.10 1.71
N TRP A 451 -4.85 45.19 0.41
CA TRP A 451 -5.50 44.37 -0.60
C TRP A 451 -5.24 42.87 -0.36
N LEU A 452 -4.05 42.51 0.13
CA LEU A 452 -3.62 41.13 0.35
C LEU A 452 -4.38 40.45 1.51
N ALA A 453 -4.86 41.24 2.48
CA ALA A 453 -5.57 40.70 3.64
C ALA A 453 -6.85 39.94 3.27
N LYS A 454 -7.48 40.28 2.14
CA LYS A 454 -8.68 39.61 1.61
C LYS A 454 -8.40 38.71 0.40
N ALA A 455 -7.17 38.68 -0.09
CA ALA A 455 -6.85 37.99 -1.33
C ALA A 455 -7.12 36.47 -1.30
N ARG A 456 -7.20 35.87 -0.10
CA ARG A 456 -7.53 34.46 0.13
C ARG A 456 -8.97 34.23 0.60
N ASP A 457 -9.79 35.27 0.62
CA ASP A 457 -11.20 35.15 0.99
C ASP A 457 -12.00 34.51 -0.16
N ALA A 458 -12.33 33.26 0.02
CA ALA A 458 -13.07 32.49 -0.98
C ALA A 458 -14.52 32.99 -1.20
N THR A 459 -15.04 33.89 -0.37
CA THR A 459 -16.36 34.49 -0.53
C THR A 459 -16.38 35.71 -1.48
N GLN A 460 -15.22 36.13 -1.94
CA GLN A 460 -14.99 37.26 -2.86
C GLN A 460 -14.41 36.75 -4.19
N PRO A 461 -14.60 37.49 -5.29
CA PRO A 461 -13.83 37.27 -6.51
C PRO A 461 -12.32 37.36 -6.21
N MET A 462 -11.53 36.51 -6.86
CA MET A 462 -10.08 36.57 -6.72
C MET A 462 -9.52 37.89 -7.23
N ASP A 463 -8.68 38.54 -6.43
CA ASP A 463 -7.97 39.76 -6.84
C ASP A 463 -6.96 39.41 -7.94
N PRO A 464 -6.96 40.11 -9.10
CA PRO A 464 -6.03 39.83 -10.20
C PRO A 464 -4.54 39.90 -9.78
N ARG A 465 -4.19 40.75 -8.80
CA ARG A 465 -2.82 40.82 -8.27
C ARG A 465 -2.45 39.54 -7.51
N PHE A 466 -3.43 38.93 -6.84
CA PHE A 466 -3.19 37.65 -6.15
C PHE A 466 -3.08 36.50 -7.16
N GLU A 467 -3.85 36.54 -8.22
CA GLU A 467 -3.73 35.60 -9.34
C GLU A 467 -2.33 35.64 -9.98
N GLU A 468 -1.79 36.85 -10.19
CA GLU A 468 -0.42 37.06 -10.66
C GLU A 468 0.62 36.50 -9.65
N VAL A 469 0.48 36.78 -8.36
CA VAL A 469 1.36 36.26 -7.32
C VAL A 469 1.36 34.74 -7.30
N MET A 470 0.20 34.11 -7.39
CA MET A 470 0.10 32.65 -7.43
C MET A 470 0.74 32.05 -8.68
N SER A 471 0.52 32.65 -9.84
CA SER A 471 1.13 32.23 -11.11
C SER A 471 2.66 32.30 -11.05
N LEU A 472 3.22 33.42 -10.61
CA LEU A 472 4.65 33.61 -10.46
C LEU A 472 5.28 32.62 -9.46
N THR A 473 4.55 32.31 -8.36
CA THR A 473 4.99 31.35 -7.35
C THR A 473 5.02 29.92 -7.91
N VAL A 474 3.99 29.51 -8.64
CA VAL A 474 3.93 28.19 -9.29
C VAL A 474 5.04 28.07 -10.34
N ASP A 475 5.24 29.09 -11.18
CA ASP A 475 6.30 29.11 -12.18
C ASP A 475 7.69 29.06 -11.54
N ARG A 476 7.92 29.77 -10.42
CA ARG A 476 9.18 29.72 -9.68
C ARG A 476 9.43 28.31 -9.14
N THR A 477 8.43 27.69 -8.54
CA THR A 477 8.53 26.34 -8.01
C THR A 477 8.82 25.32 -9.10
N TYR A 478 8.20 25.48 -10.26
CA TYR A 478 8.46 24.62 -11.42
C TYR A 478 9.89 24.77 -11.94
N ARG A 479 10.38 26.00 -12.10
CA ARG A 479 11.79 26.23 -12.51
C ARG A 479 12.78 25.64 -11.52
N ASN A 480 12.52 25.74 -10.22
CA ASN A 480 13.33 25.09 -9.19
C ASN A 480 13.32 23.56 -9.36
N PHE A 481 12.16 22.96 -9.64
CA PHE A 481 12.07 21.53 -9.87
C PHE A 481 12.90 21.09 -11.08
N ILE A 482 12.77 21.80 -12.23
CA ILE A 482 13.59 21.55 -13.42
C ILE A 482 15.08 21.63 -13.10
N HIS A 483 15.50 22.66 -12.36
CA HIS A 483 16.90 22.86 -11.97
C HIS A 483 17.42 21.69 -11.11
N LEU A 484 16.68 21.30 -10.07
CA LEU A 484 17.03 20.17 -9.21
C LEU A 484 17.16 18.86 -10.00
N VAL A 485 16.25 18.60 -10.93
CA VAL A 485 16.33 17.41 -11.79
C VAL A 485 17.57 17.49 -12.67
N ALA A 486 17.83 18.65 -13.28
CA ALA A 486 19.00 18.85 -14.16
C ALA A 486 20.32 18.58 -13.42
N GLU A 487 20.46 19.10 -12.21
CA GLU A 487 21.62 18.88 -11.34
C GLU A 487 21.75 17.40 -10.92
N ALA A 488 20.69 16.84 -10.35
CA ALA A 488 20.72 15.48 -9.82
C ALA A 488 20.92 14.41 -10.91
N ARG A 489 20.32 14.63 -12.08
CA ARG A 489 20.41 13.69 -13.22
C ARG A 489 21.53 14.01 -14.21
N LYS A 490 22.24 15.13 -14.03
CA LYS A 490 23.30 15.62 -14.94
C LYS A 490 22.80 15.76 -16.37
N LEU A 491 21.59 16.27 -16.53
CA LEU A 491 20.94 16.51 -17.81
C LEU A 491 20.90 18.02 -18.12
N PRO A 492 20.96 18.44 -19.39
CA PRO A 492 20.72 19.84 -19.75
C PRO A 492 19.32 20.28 -19.31
N GLN A 493 19.17 21.52 -18.84
CA GLN A 493 17.88 22.04 -18.37
C GLN A 493 16.80 22.00 -19.44
N ASP A 494 17.14 22.33 -20.70
CA ASP A 494 16.22 22.27 -21.83
C ASP A 494 15.69 20.83 -22.03
N ARG A 495 16.60 19.84 -21.92
CA ARG A 495 16.20 18.43 -22.00
C ARG A 495 15.26 18.04 -20.87
N VAL A 496 15.54 18.49 -19.65
CA VAL A 496 14.63 18.26 -18.51
C VAL A 496 13.30 18.95 -18.75
N ALA A 497 13.27 20.17 -19.27
CA ALA A 497 12.04 20.89 -19.57
C ALA A 497 11.16 20.14 -20.61
N GLU A 498 11.76 19.47 -21.59
CA GLU A 498 11.05 18.61 -22.54
C GLU A 498 10.45 17.36 -21.87
N LEU A 499 11.23 16.70 -21.01
CA LEU A 499 10.83 15.48 -20.30
C LEU A 499 9.80 15.75 -19.20
N ALA A 500 9.87 16.91 -18.57
CA ALA A 500 9.01 17.32 -17.48
C ALA A 500 7.55 17.52 -17.93
N GLN A 501 7.08 18.75 -17.91
CA GLN A 501 5.71 19.13 -18.30
C GLN A 501 4.59 18.43 -17.49
N GLY A 502 4.92 17.79 -16.36
CA GLY A 502 3.98 17.02 -15.58
C GLY A 502 3.69 15.61 -16.10
N ARG A 503 4.46 15.12 -17.08
CA ARG A 503 4.30 13.75 -17.60
C ARG A 503 4.65 12.72 -16.55
N VAL A 504 3.91 11.60 -16.56
CA VAL A 504 4.22 10.39 -15.82
C VAL A 504 4.87 9.35 -16.76
N TYR A 505 5.69 8.51 -16.17
CA TYR A 505 6.44 7.47 -16.86
C TYR A 505 6.40 6.19 -16.06
N THR A 506 6.51 5.03 -16.71
CA THR A 506 6.88 3.80 -16.02
C THR A 506 8.37 3.85 -15.62
N GLY A 507 8.78 3.02 -14.66
CA GLY A 507 10.20 2.91 -14.28
C GLY A 507 11.07 2.55 -15.49
N ARG A 508 10.60 1.67 -16.38
CA ARG A 508 11.27 1.28 -17.63
C ARG A 508 11.49 2.50 -18.54
N GLN A 509 10.46 3.30 -18.76
CA GLN A 509 10.58 4.54 -19.54
C GLN A 509 11.51 5.55 -18.87
N ALA A 510 11.37 5.74 -17.55
CA ALA A 510 12.19 6.67 -16.78
C ALA A 510 13.68 6.31 -16.81
N LYS A 511 14.02 5.01 -16.79
CA LYS A 511 15.40 4.52 -16.95
C LYS A 511 15.95 4.89 -18.33
N THR A 512 15.19 4.68 -19.38
CA THR A 512 15.60 5.03 -20.76
C THR A 512 15.82 6.53 -20.94
N LEU A 513 15.05 7.35 -20.22
CA LEU A 513 15.13 8.81 -20.25
C LEU A 513 16.20 9.40 -19.33
N GLY A 514 16.90 8.58 -18.53
CA GLY A 514 17.91 9.03 -17.58
C GLY A 514 17.35 9.59 -16.28
N LEU A 515 16.03 9.44 -16.03
CA LEU A 515 15.38 9.90 -14.79
C LEU A 515 15.56 8.93 -13.63
N VAL A 516 15.91 7.67 -13.90
CA VAL A 516 16.19 6.59 -12.93
C VAL A 516 17.53 5.96 -13.29
N ASP A 517 18.28 5.49 -12.27
CA ASP A 517 19.61 4.91 -12.48
C ASP A 517 19.56 3.42 -12.80
N GLU A 518 18.70 2.66 -12.11
CA GLU A 518 18.62 1.21 -12.25
C GLU A 518 17.19 0.70 -12.15
N LEU A 519 16.91 -0.43 -12.80
CA LEU A 519 15.65 -1.13 -12.64
C LEU A 519 15.79 -2.21 -11.57
N GLY A 520 14.79 -2.32 -10.70
CA GLY A 520 14.71 -3.32 -9.63
C GLY A 520 13.83 -2.86 -8.48
N GLY A 521 13.61 -3.76 -7.53
CA GLY A 521 12.85 -3.51 -6.31
C GLY A 521 13.72 -3.07 -5.12
N LEU A 522 13.15 -3.21 -3.91
CA LEU A 522 13.82 -2.84 -2.66
C LEU A 522 15.11 -3.63 -2.42
N GLU A 523 15.15 -4.91 -2.75
CA GLU A 523 16.34 -5.75 -2.59
C GLU A 523 17.53 -5.25 -3.41
N THR A 524 17.28 -4.79 -4.65
CA THR A 524 18.30 -4.17 -5.50
C THR A 524 18.87 -2.91 -4.84
N ALA A 525 18.01 -2.06 -4.29
CA ALA A 525 18.41 -0.83 -3.61
C ALA A 525 19.25 -1.11 -2.35
N ILE A 526 18.85 -2.11 -1.54
CA ILE A 526 19.60 -2.55 -0.36
C ILE A 526 20.98 -3.09 -0.76
N THR A 527 21.04 -3.87 -1.83
CA THR A 527 22.31 -4.42 -2.34
C THR A 527 23.25 -3.29 -2.78
N LEU A 528 22.76 -2.31 -3.51
CA LEU A 528 23.53 -1.13 -3.90
C LEU A 528 23.99 -0.29 -2.70
N ALA A 529 23.14 -0.15 -1.68
CA ALA A 529 23.48 0.55 -0.46
C ALA A 529 24.62 -0.16 0.29
N LYS A 530 24.56 -1.49 0.42
CA LYS A 530 25.66 -2.31 1.00
C LYS A 530 26.97 -2.12 0.24
N GLN A 531 26.92 -2.22 -1.08
CA GLN A 531 28.10 -2.04 -1.94
C GLN A 531 28.73 -0.65 -1.77
N LYS A 532 27.91 0.41 -1.80
CA LYS A 532 28.40 1.79 -1.64
C LYS A 532 28.96 2.08 -0.25
N ALA A 533 28.40 1.45 0.78
CA ALA A 533 28.88 1.58 2.16
C ALA A 533 30.05 0.62 2.51
N GLY A 534 30.50 -0.21 1.57
CA GLY A 534 31.54 -1.22 1.82
C GLY A 534 31.13 -2.30 2.82
N LEU A 535 29.83 -2.59 2.92
CA LEU A 535 29.30 -3.62 3.80
C LEU A 535 29.35 -5.00 3.13
N PRO A 536 29.52 -6.09 3.91
CA PRO A 536 29.40 -7.44 3.37
C PRO A 536 27.96 -7.72 2.91
N ALA A 537 27.80 -8.64 1.96
CA ALA A 537 26.47 -9.01 1.46
C ALA A 537 25.52 -9.51 2.56
N ALA A 538 26.09 -10.15 3.60
CA ALA A 538 25.36 -10.65 4.76
C ALA A 538 24.94 -9.55 5.77
N ALA A 539 25.39 -8.30 5.60
CA ALA A 539 24.96 -7.22 6.49
C ALA A 539 23.44 -7.08 6.44
N GLU A 540 22.85 -6.74 7.56
CA GLU A 540 21.40 -6.63 7.69
C GLU A 540 20.87 -5.30 7.14
N ALA A 541 19.58 -5.27 6.83
CA ALA A 541 18.82 -4.08 6.57
C ALA A 541 17.77 -3.92 7.67
N LEU A 542 17.78 -2.80 8.37
CA LEU A 542 16.87 -2.51 9.48
C LEU A 542 15.92 -1.37 9.13
N TRP A 543 14.65 -1.58 9.39
CA TRP A 543 13.63 -0.56 9.19
C TRP A 543 13.59 0.39 10.38
N VAL A 544 13.68 1.68 10.08
CA VAL A 544 13.47 2.75 11.07
C VAL A 544 11.97 2.97 11.19
N GLU A 545 11.41 2.38 12.22
CA GLU A 545 10.00 2.57 12.57
C GLU A 545 9.90 3.40 13.83
N PRO A 546 8.93 4.32 13.93
CA PRO A 546 8.70 5.03 15.18
C PRO A 546 8.33 4.02 16.28
N PRO A 547 8.73 4.27 17.53
CA PRO A 547 8.47 3.35 18.64
C PRO A 547 6.97 3.06 18.74
N MET A 548 6.63 1.78 18.82
CA MET A 548 5.24 1.34 18.99
C MET A 548 4.70 1.83 20.32
N SER A 549 3.49 2.40 20.30
CA SER A 549 2.78 2.68 21.55
C SER A 549 2.34 1.37 22.21
N MET A 550 2.15 1.35 23.54
CA MET A 550 1.63 0.17 24.24
C MET A 550 0.27 -0.29 23.68
N THR A 551 -0.55 0.64 23.16
CA THR A 551 -1.80 0.33 22.47
C THR A 551 -1.59 -0.41 21.15
N ASP A 552 -0.50 -0.16 20.44
CA ASP A 552 -0.15 -0.85 19.19
C ASP A 552 0.34 -2.28 19.46
N VAL A 553 1.12 -2.46 20.54
CA VAL A 553 1.57 -3.80 21.01
C VAL A 553 0.37 -4.67 21.34
N TRP A 554 -0.60 -4.13 22.09
CA TRP A 554 -1.82 -4.84 22.47
C TRP A 554 -2.69 -5.21 21.28
N SER A 555 -2.83 -4.31 20.30
CA SER A 555 -3.63 -4.57 19.10
C SER A 555 -3.02 -5.64 18.19
N ARG A 556 -1.69 -5.62 17.97
CA ARG A 556 -0.99 -6.68 17.20
C ARG A 556 -1.14 -8.05 17.86
N ALA A 557 -0.98 -8.13 19.17
CA ALA A 557 -1.15 -9.38 19.90
C ALA A 557 -2.60 -9.92 19.85
N PHE A 558 -3.59 -9.05 19.78
CA PHE A 558 -4.99 -9.44 19.67
C PHE A 558 -5.38 -9.90 18.26
N ILE A 559 -4.90 -9.22 17.23
CA ILE A 559 -5.21 -9.52 15.82
C ILE A 559 -4.53 -10.80 15.35
N SER A 560 -3.24 -11.03 15.69
CA SER A 560 -2.52 -12.24 15.26
C SER A 560 -3.17 -13.53 15.74
N LYS A 561 -3.94 -13.50 16.85
CA LYS A 561 -4.57 -14.69 17.42
C LYS A 561 -6.05 -14.89 17.11
N THR A 562 -6.78 -13.87 16.68
CA THR A 562 -8.13 -14.06 16.16
C THR A 562 -8.13 -14.67 14.76
N SER A 563 -7.03 -14.54 14.00
CA SER A 563 -6.81 -15.23 12.70
C SER A 563 -6.32 -16.68 12.84
N GLY A 564 -5.76 -17.07 14.00
CA GLY A 564 -5.13 -18.37 14.25
C GLY A 564 -6.02 -19.44 14.88
N MET A 565 -7.34 -19.46 14.68
CA MET A 565 -8.12 -20.62 15.08
C MET A 565 -7.82 -21.85 14.19
N PRO A 566 -7.59 -23.04 14.78
CA PRO A 566 -7.31 -24.26 14.04
C PRO A 566 -8.53 -24.68 13.20
N GLY A 567 -8.41 -24.48 11.95
CA GLY A 567 -9.40 -24.70 10.91
C GLY A 567 -9.29 -23.57 9.93
N ILE A 568 -8.92 -23.87 8.69
CA ILE A 568 -8.87 -22.88 7.61
C ILE A 568 -10.26 -22.21 7.54
N ARG A 569 -10.46 -21.11 8.24
CA ARG A 569 -11.65 -20.28 8.09
C ARG A 569 -11.51 -19.52 6.78
N TRP A 570 -12.18 -20.01 5.80
CA TRP A 570 -12.46 -19.27 4.59
C TRP A 570 -13.63 -18.34 4.92
N SER A 571 -13.50 -17.05 4.65
CA SER A 571 -14.60 -16.13 4.86
C SER A 571 -15.85 -16.61 4.10
N SER A 572 -16.98 -16.66 4.80
CA SER A 572 -18.27 -16.94 4.21
C SER A 572 -18.64 -15.81 3.23
N GLN A 573 -19.03 -16.19 2.02
CA GLN A 573 -19.61 -15.32 1.00
C GLN A 573 -20.55 -14.27 1.61
N ARG A 574 -20.25 -12.99 1.39
CA ARG A 574 -21.30 -11.98 1.34
C ARG A 574 -22.05 -12.19 0.02
N SER A 575 -23.24 -12.76 0.10
CA SER A 575 -24.19 -12.83 -1.01
C SER A 575 -24.39 -11.42 -1.59
N ILE A 576 -24.01 -11.24 -2.84
CA ILE A 576 -24.40 -10.09 -3.64
C ILE A 576 -25.89 -10.22 -3.90
N THR A 577 -26.71 -9.51 -3.14
CA THR A 577 -28.13 -9.35 -3.44
C THR A 577 -28.24 -8.39 -4.63
N VAL A 578 -28.38 -8.92 -5.82
CA VAL A 578 -28.77 -8.17 -7.00
C VAL A 578 -30.22 -7.74 -6.77
N ARG A 579 -30.43 -6.47 -6.37
CA ARG A 579 -31.76 -5.86 -6.45
C ARG A 579 -32.07 -5.58 -7.92
N GLY A 580 -32.96 -6.37 -8.49
CA GLY A 580 -33.55 -6.10 -9.80
C GLY A 580 -34.36 -4.77 -9.78
N PRO A 581 -34.61 -4.16 -10.96
CA PRO A 581 -35.28 -2.88 -11.04
C PRO A 581 -36.74 -2.99 -10.59
N MET A 582 -37.14 -2.14 -9.67
CA MET A 582 -38.56 -1.96 -9.33
C MET A 582 -39.31 -1.46 -10.55
N SER A 583 -40.24 -2.27 -11.04
CA SER A 583 -41.24 -1.86 -12.02
C SER A 583 -42.15 -0.78 -11.40
N SER A 584 -42.16 0.41 -12.00
CA SER A 584 -43.16 1.43 -11.75
C SER A 584 -44.50 0.95 -12.24
N ARG A 585 -45.45 0.67 -11.34
CA ARG A 585 -46.89 0.71 -11.66
C ARG A 585 -47.45 2.08 -11.29
N SER A 586 -47.88 2.77 -12.30
CA SER A 586 -48.75 3.93 -12.23
C SER A 586 -50.13 3.53 -11.69
N SER A 587 -50.68 4.30 -10.79
CA SER A 587 -52.11 4.56 -10.73
C SER A 587 -52.38 5.85 -9.92
N MET A 588 -53.02 6.77 -10.63
CA MET A 588 -53.75 7.99 -10.24
C MET A 588 -52.96 9.09 -9.58
#